data_39cb1d31dd06853e96959fc502d913e0
#
_entry.id   39cb1d31dd06853e96959fc502d913e0
#
_cell.length_a   1.000
_cell.length_b   1.000
_cell.length_c   1.000
_cell.angle_alpha   90.00
_cell.angle_beta   90.00
_cell.angle_gamma   90.00
#
_symmetry.space_group_name_H-M   'P 1'
#
loop_
_entity.id
_entity.type
_entity.pdbx_description
1 polymer ?
#
loop_
_entity_poly.entity_id
_entity_poly.type
_entity_poly.pdbx_seq_one_letter_code
_entity_poly.pdbx_strand_id
1 'polypeptide(L)'
;MKHFIDINNFKKKEIDEIISLAKKIKKNPKKYSSSCKDKTLGLIFEKQSLRTRLSFNVGMQKLGGSVLELQSKDIGFDNKREKAEDVLNVLSQYIDCVMIRNNNHKQIVNLSKENILPIINGLTEYSHPCQILGDFLTLQENFKNYKNLNIVWIGDYNNVCLLYTSDAADESS
;
A
#
# COMPACT_ATOMS: atom_id res chain seq x y z
N MET A 1 2.66 -0.78 -16.28
CA MET A 1 1.82 -1.21 -15.13
C MET A 1 1.95 -0.19 -14.02
N LYS A 2 0.93 0.00 -13.16
CA LYS A 2 0.99 0.95 -12.07
C LYS A 2 1.22 0.24 -10.74
N HIS A 3 2.21 0.68 -9.98
CA HIS A 3 2.56 0.15 -8.66
C HIS A 3 2.33 1.23 -7.61
N PHE A 4 2.06 0.85 -6.37
CA PHE A 4 1.93 1.75 -5.24
C PHE A 4 3.06 1.50 -4.24
N ILE A 5 4.26 2.01 -4.56
CA ILE A 5 5.50 1.77 -3.80
C ILE A 5 5.75 2.91 -2.82
N ASP A 6 5.58 4.14 -3.27
CA ASP A 6 5.77 5.36 -2.49
C ASP A 6 4.76 6.42 -2.90
N ILE A 7 4.40 7.31 -1.98
CA ILE A 7 3.45 8.39 -2.27
C ILE A 7 4.03 9.39 -3.27
N ASN A 8 5.34 9.62 -3.24
CA ASN A 8 6.07 10.51 -4.14
C ASN A 8 6.04 10.04 -5.61
N ASN A 9 5.66 8.80 -5.88
CA ASN A 9 5.49 8.29 -7.24
C ASN A 9 4.16 8.74 -7.88
N PHE A 10 3.33 9.49 -7.15
CA PHE A 10 1.99 9.89 -7.57
C PHE A 10 1.87 11.40 -7.64
N LYS A 11 1.16 11.87 -8.68
CA LYS A 11 0.77 13.28 -8.76
C LYS A 11 -0.31 13.57 -7.72
N LYS A 12 -0.35 14.80 -7.21
CA LYS A 12 -1.37 15.26 -6.26
C LYS A 12 -2.79 14.89 -6.67
N LYS A 13 -3.15 15.07 -7.94
CA LYS A 13 -4.46 14.69 -8.48
C LYS A 13 -4.79 13.21 -8.26
N GLU A 14 -3.82 12.32 -8.44
CA GLU A 14 -4.01 10.88 -8.26
C GLU A 14 -4.23 10.52 -6.78
N ILE A 15 -3.50 11.18 -5.88
CA ILE A 15 -3.71 11.03 -4.43
C ILE A 15 -5.10 11.54 -4.03
N ASP A 16 -5.52 12.69 -4.53
CA ASP A 16 -6.86 13.25 -4.28
C ASP A 16 -7.98 12.32 -4.78
N GLU A 17 -7.78 11.68 -5.94
CA GLU A 17 -8.72 10.68 -6.49
C GLU A 17 -8.80 9.43 -5.58
N ILE A 18 -7.67 8.91 -5.09
CA ILE A 18 -7.64 7.77 -4.15
C ILE A 18 -8.39 8.12 -2.86
N ILE A 19 -8.11 9.27 -2.26
CA ILE A 19 -8.76 9.72 -1.03
C ILE A 19 -10.26 9.96 -1.25
N SER A 20 -10.64 10.57 -2.38
CA SER A 20 -12.04 10.77 -2.75
C SER A 20 -12.77 9.43 -2.89
N LEU A 21 -12.15 8.45 -3.54
CA LEU A 21 -12.70 7.11 -3.66
C LEU A 21 -12.84 6.42 -2.29
N ALA A 22 -11.83 6.53 -1.44
CA ALA A 22 -11.88 5.97 -0.08
C ALA A 22 -13.06 6.54 0.73
N LYS A 23 -13.29 7.88 0.66
CA LYS A 23 -14.47 8.52 1.29
C LYS A 23 -15.79 7.99 0.74
N LYS A 24 -15.90 7.80 -0.57
CA LYS A 24 -17.11 7.26 -1.20
C LYS A 24 -17.39 5.82 -0.75
N ILE A 25 -16.36 4.98 -0.69
CA ILE A 25 -16.45 3.59 -0.21
C ILE A 25 -16.88 3.59 1.27
N LYS A 26 -16.23 4.41 2.11
CA LYS A 26 -16.54 4.52 3.55
C LYS A 26 -17.99 4.97 3.78
N LYS A 27 -18.50 5.91 2.97
CA LYS A 27 -19.89 6.41 3.07
C LYS A 27 -20.91 5.39 2.62
N ASN A 28 -20.62 4.59 1.59
CA ASN A 28 -21.56 3.61 1.05
C ASN A 28 -20.86 2.31 0.65
N PRO A 29 -20.42 1.50 1.62
CA PRO A 29 -19.63 0.30 1.35
C PRO A 29 -20.40 -0.75 0.51
N LYS A 30 -21.71 -0.83 0.66
CA LYS A 30 -22.54 -1.78 -0.11
C LYS A 30 -22.47 -1.54 -1.63
N LYS A 31 -22.36 -0.27 -2.07
CA LYS A 31 -22.24 0.08 -3.49
C LYS A 31 -20.97 -0.51 -4.12
N TYR A 32 -19.93 -0.74 -3.33
CA TYR A 32 -18.62 -1.18 -3.78
C TYR A 32 -18.33 -2.65 -3.45
N SER A 33 -19.32 -3.40 -2.92
CA SER A 33 -19.14 -4.78 -2.46
C SER A 33 -18.82 -5.80 -3.56
N SER A 34 -18.86 -5.41 -4.81
CA SER A 34 -18.43 -6.23 -5.96
C SER A 34 -17.38 -5.56 -6.85
N SER A 35 -16.73 -4.48 -6.37
CA SER A 35 -15.74 -3.75 -7.15
C SER A 35 -14.47 -4.55 -7.45
N CYS A 36 -14.16 -5.54 -6.62
CA CYS A 36 -13.05 -6.47 -6.80
C CYS A 36 -13.52 -7.90 -7.07
N LYS A 37 -14.77 -8.07 -7.57
CA LYS A 37 -15.28 -9.39 -7.94
C LYS A 37 -14.32 -10.08 -8.91
N ASP A 38 -14.09 -11.36 -8.72
CA ASP A 38 -13.19 -12.21 -9.51
C ASP A 38 -11.71 -11.74 -9.49
N LYS A 39 -11.32 -10.91 -8.51
CA LYS A 39 -9.95 -10.46 -8.28
C LYS A 39 -9.37 -11.09 -7.03
N THR A 40 -8.10 -11.47 -7.13
CA THR A 40 -7.33 -12.04 -6.01
C THR A 40 -6.15 -11.15 -5.66
N LEU A 41 -6.07 -10.79 -4.39
CA LEU A 41 -4.94 -10.04 -3.82
C LEU A 41 -4.01 -11.00 -3.08
N GLY A 42 -2.75 -11.08 -3.51
CA GLY A 42 -1.70 -11.76 -2.74
C GLY A 42 -1.21 -10.88 -1.59
N LEU A 43 -0.99 -11.46 -0.43
CA LEU A 43 -0.37 -10.79 0.71
C LEU A 43 0.91 -11.53 1.09
N ILE A 44 2.06 -10.86 0.97
CA ILE A 44 3.37 -11.40 1.36
C ILE A 44 3.88 -10.64 2.58
N PHE A 45 4.14 -11.36 3.66
CA PHE A 45 4.66 -10.79 4.91
C PHE A 45 6.02 -11.39 5.25
N GLU A 46 7.06 -10.57 5.22
CA GLU A 46 8.37 -10.89 5.78
C GLU A 46 8.38 -10.67 7.31
N LYS A 47 7.63 -9.66 7.74
CA LYS A 47 7.46 -9.34 9.16
C LYS A 47 5.98 -9.39 9.56
N GLN A 48 5.70 -9.99 10.70
CA GLN A 48 4.33 -10.08 11.20
C GLN A 48 3.69 -8.71 11.41
N SER A 49 2.42 -8.59 11.05
CA SER A 49 1.62 -7.40 11.24
C SER A 49 0.14 -7.72 11.31
N LEU A 50 -0.45 -7.54 12.48
CA LEU A 50 -1.89 -7.75 12.66
C LEU A 50 -2.72 -6.72 11.88
N ARG A 51 -2.39 -5.42 12.05
CA ARG A 51 -3.19 -4.32 11.45
C ARG A 51 -3.16 -4.35 9.94
N THR A 52 -1.99 -4.47 9.32
CA THR A 52 -1.84 -4.56 7.86
C THR A 52 -2.57 -5.78 7.31
N ARG A 53 -2.40 -6.93 7.96
CA ARG A 53 -3.07 -8.18 7.57
C ARG A 53 -4.59 -8.03 7.56
N LEU A 54 -5.16 -7.57 8.67
CA LEU A 54 -6.60 -7.40 8.79
C LEU A 54 -7.15 -6.35 7.81
N SER A 55 -6.48 -5.21 7.66
CA SER A 55 -6.97 -4.14 6.78
C SER A 55 -7.02 -4.56 5.32
N PHE A 56 -6.00 -5.22 4.80
CA PHE A 56 -5.99 -5.71 3.43
C PHE A 56 -6.96 -6.89 3.23
N ASN A 57 -6.93 -7.87 4.14
CA ASN A 57 -7.77 -9.07 4.02
C ASN A 57 -9.25 -8.71 4.08
N VAL A 58 -9.69 -8.05 5.15
CA VAL A 58 -11.09 -7.67 5.33
C VAL A 58 -11.53 -6.61 4.31
N GLY A 59 -10.63 -5.68 3.96
CA GLY A 59 -10.88 -4.67 2.93
C GLY A 59 -11.19 -5.31 1.58
N MET A 60 -10.37 -6.26 1.14
CA MET A 60 -10.54 -6.97 -0.13
C MET A 60 -11.83 -7.79 -0.15
N GLN A 61 -12.12 -8.52 0.95
CA GLN A 61 -13.37 -9.28 1.08
C GLN A 61 -14.61 -8.38 1.01
N LYS A 62 -14.59 -7.21 1.69
CA LYS A 62 -15.70 -6.24 1.63
C LYS A 62 -15.90 -5.64 0.24
N LEU A 63 -14.90 -5.66 -0.60
CA LEU A 63 -14.98 -5.24 -2.01
C LEU A 63 -15.35 -6.40 -2.95
N GLY A 64 -15.58 -7.61 -2.42
CA GLY A 64 -16.01 -8.79 -3.18
C GLY A 64 -14.88 -9.59 -3.81
N GLY A 65 -13.63 -9.29 -3.47
CA GLY A 65 -12.46 -10.04 -3.95
C GLY A 65 -12.00 -11.13 -2.98
N SER A 66 -11.00 -11.88 -3.41
CA SER A 66 -10.34 -12.95 -2.66
C SER A 66 -8.96 -12.52 -2.17
N VAL A 67 -8.46 -13.19 -1.15
CA VAL A 67 -7.12 -12.96 -0.60
C VAL A 67 -6.37 -14.28 -0.52
N LEU A 68 -5.14 -14.27 -1.03
CA LEU A 68 -4.17 -15.34 -0.86
C LEU A 68 -3.03 -14.85 0.02
N GLU A 69 -2.95 -15.37 1.24
CA GLU A 69 -1.87 -15.01 2.16
C GLU A 69 -0.71 -16.00 2.04
N LEU A 70 0.49 -15.46 1.83
CA LEU A 70 1.72 -16.20 1.62
C LEU A 70 2.76 -15.76 2.66
N GLN A 71 3.37 -16.72 3.34
CA GLN A 71 4.51 -16.41 4.19
C GLN A 71 5.77 -16.38 3.33
N SER A 72 6.58 -15.34 3.52
CA SER A 72 7.84 -15.12 2.80
C SER A 72 8.75 -16.35 2.80
N LYS A 73 8.83 -17.03 3.95
CA LYS A 73 9.62 -18.28 4.11
C LYS A 73 9.10 -19.46 3.25
N ASP A 74 7.78 -19.53 3.01
CA ASP A 74 7.17 -20.66 2.33
C ASP A 74 7.35 -20.57 0.81
N ILE A 75 7.48 -19.35 0.29
CA ILE A 75 7.67 -19.08 -1.13
C ILE A 75 9.13 -18.83 -1.53
N GLY A 76 10.07 -19.01 -0.61
CA GLY A 76 11.49 -18.81 -0.89
C GLY A 76 11.94 -17.36 -1.09
N PHE A 77 11.07 -16.39 -0.80
CA PHE A 77 11.34 -14.97 -0.99
C PHE A 77 12.52 -14.48 -0.14
N ASP A 78 12.74 -15.09 1.04
CA ASP A 78 13.83 -14.76 1.96
C ASP A 78 15.06 -15.68 1.77
N ASN A 79 14.89 -16.87 1.19
CA ASN A 79 15.83 -17.97 1.35
C ASN A 79 16.83 -18.15 0.19
N LYS A 80 16.88 -17.23 -0.78
CA LYS A 80 17.73 -17.35 -1.99
C LYS A 80 17.50 -18.66 -2.78
N ARG A 81 16.45 -19.43 -2.48
CA ARG A 81 16.11 -20.66 -3.18
C ARG A 81 15.67 -20.36 -4.60
N GLU A 82 14.85 -19.32 -4.74
CA GLU A 82 14.38 -18.83 -6.03
C GLU A 82 14.57 -17.32 -6.08
N LYS A 83 14.71 -16.76 -7.28
CA LYS A 83 14.72 -15.30 -7.43
C LYS A 83 13.33 -14.76 -7.17
N ALA A 84 13.23 -13.60 -6.54
CA ALA A 84 11.95 -12.99 -6.23
C ALA A 84 11.12 -12.69 -7.50
N GLU A 85 11.78 -12.42 -8.63
CA GLU A 85 11.17 -12.24 -9.94
C GLU A 85 10.49 -13.53 -10.42
N ASP A 86 11.12 -14.68 -10.22
CA ASP A 86 10.56 -15.99 -10.62
C ASP A 86 9.32 -16.31 -9.79
N VAL A 87 9.36 -16.02 -8.47
CA VAL A 87 8.20 -16.15 -7.59
C VAL A 87 7.05 -15.26 -8.07
N LEU A 88 7.32 -14.00 -8.43
CA LEU A 88 6.28 -13.09 -8.95
C LEU A 88 5.74 -13.56 -10.30
N ASN A 89 6.56 -14.14 -11.17
CA ASN A 89 6.10 -14.74 -12.44
C ASN A 89 5.11 -15.87 -12.20
N VAL A 90 5.40 -16.77 -11.25
CA VAL A 90 4.46 -17.83 -10.86
C VAL A 90 3.17 -17.23 -10.30
N LEU A 91 3.28 -16.31 -9.34
CA LEU A 91 2.12 -15.69 -8.70
C LEU A 91 1.23 -14.94 -9.70
N SER A 92 1.79 -14.32 -10.73
CA SER A 92 1.03 -13.59 -11.75
C SER A 92 0.03 -14.44 -12.53
N GLN A 93 0.17 -15.77 -12.48
CA GLN A 93 -0.78 -16.71 -13.07
C GLN A 93 -2.02 -16.95 -12.19
N TYR A 94 -1.96 -16.57 -10.92
CA TYR A 94 -2.99 -16.90 -9.93
C TYR A 94 -3.62 -15.68 -9.25
N ILE A 95 -2.91 -14.55 -9.21
CA ILE A 95 -3.35 -13.33 -8.51
C ILE A 95 -3.25 -12.10 -9.41
N ASP A 96 -4.06 -11.10 -9.13
CA ASP A 96 -4.14 -9.86 -9.92
C ASP A 96 -3.24 -8.73 -9.39
N CYS A 97 -2.91 -8.78 -8.11
CA CYS A 97 -2.10 -7.77 -7.43
C CYS A 97 -1.42 -8.40 -6.21
N VAL A 98 -0.28 -7.88 -5.80
CA VAL A 98 0.39 -8.33 -4.58
C VAL A 98 0.69 -7.16 -3.64
N MET A 99 0.37 -7.31 -2.37
CA MET A 99 0.88 -6.45 -1.30
C MET A 99 2.08 -7.13 -0.67
N ILE A 100 3.19 -6.42 -0.59
CA ILE A 100 4.43 -6.90 0.00
C ILE A 100 4.79 -6.02 1.20
N ARG A 101 4.97 -6.64 2.37
CA ARG A 101 5.54 -6.03 3.55
C ARG A 101 6.92 -6.62 3.80
N ASN A 102 7.95 -5.81 3.51
CA ASN A 102 9.36 -6.22 3.50
C ASN A 102 10.19 -5.11 4.16
N ASN A 103 11.30 -5.46 4.80
CA ASN A 103 12.20 -4.44 5.34
C ASN A 103 13.01 -3.74 4.23
N ASN A 104 13.34 -4.42 3.15
CA ASN A 104 14.20 -3.91 2.07
C ASN A 104 13.41 -3.14 1.01
N HIS A 105 13.36 -1.81 1.11
CA HIS A 105 12.69 -0.95 0.14
C HIS A 105 13.24 -1.09 -1.29
N LYS A 106 14.56 -1.17 -1.43
CA LYS A 106 15.23 -1.30 -2.73
C LYS A 106 14.79 -2.58 -3.47
N GLN A 107 14.55 -3.67 -2.74
CA GLN A 107 14.05 -4.91 -3.33
C GLN A 107 12.67 -4.69 -3.95
N ILE A 108 11.73 -4.06 -3.22
CA ILE A 108 10.38 -3.78 -3.74
C ILE A 108 10.44 -2.86 -4.96
N VAL A 109 11.29 -1.82 -4.93
CA VAL A 109 11.51 -0.93 -6.08
C VAL A 109 12.04 -1.69 -7.29
N ASN A 110 13.00 -2.60 -7.10
CA ASN A 110 13.53 -3.39 -8.21
C ASN A 110 12.46 -4.33 -8.79
N LEU A 111 11.72 -5.03 -7.94
CA LEU A 111 10.63 -5.91 -8.37
C LEU A 111 9.54 -5.16 -9.16
N SER A 112 9.27 -3.90 -8.78
CA SER A 112 8.28 -3.10 -9.51
C SER A 112 8.74 -2.75 -10.93
N LYS A 113 10.04 -2.67 -11.20
CA LYS A 113 10.59 -2.38 -12.55
C LYS A 113 10.40 -3.53 -13.52
N GLU A 114 10.30 -4.76 -13.02
CA GLU A 114 10.06 -5.95 -13.84
C GLU A 114 8.66 -5.96 -14.46
N ASN A 115 7.71 -5.17 -13.94
CA ASN A 115 6.34 -5.04 -14.44
C ASN A 115 5.59 -6.38 -14.61
N ILE A 116 5.87 -7.36 -13.76
CA ILE A 116 5.26 -8.69 -13.79
C ILE A 116 3.84 -8.63 -13.21
N LEU A 117 3.70 -8.01 -12.04
CA LEU A 117 2.46 -7.97 -11.26
C LEU A 117 2.36 -6.61 -10.55
N PRO A 118 1.16 -5.98 -10.47
CA PRO A 118 0.99 -4.76 -9.67
C PRO A 118 1.41 -4.98 -8.22
N ILE A 119 2.27 -4.11 -7.69
CA ILE A 119 2.79 -4.21 -6.33
C ILE A 119 2.26 -3.05 -5.48
N ILE A 120 1.80 -3.37 -4.28
CA ILE A 120 1.47 -2.42 -3.21
C ILE A 120 2.50 -2.58 -2.09
N ASN A 121 3.17 -1.49 -1.73
CA ASN A 121 4.05 -1.46 -0.57
C ASN A 121 3.21 -1.45 0.73
N GLY A 122 3.21 -2.55 1.45
CA GLY A 122 2.53 -2.69 2.74
C GLY A 122 3.28 -2.09 3.93
N LEU A 123 4.57 -1.85 3.78
CA LEU A 123 5.56 -1.16 4.61
C LEU A 123 6.96 -1.64 4.27
N THR A 124 7.90 -0.71 4.24
CA THR A 124 9.35 -0.98 4.25
C THR A 124 10.04 -0.15 5.34
N GLU A 125 11.36 -0.31 5.49
CA GLU A 125 12.15 0.57 6.37
C GLU A 125 12.12 2.04 5.95
N TYR A 126 11.86 2.32 4.68
CA TYR A 126 11.87 3.67 4.11
C TYR A 126 10.46 4.29 4.01
N SER A 127 9.44 3.52 3.59
CA SER A 127 8.14 4.07 3.21
C SER A 127 6.97 3.23 3.68
N HIS A 128 5.89 3.91 4.11
CA HIS A 128 4.60 3.30 4.45
C HIS A 128 3.45 4.08 3.80
N PRO A 129 3.31 4.06 2.47
CA PRO A 129 2.39 4.94 1.74
C PRO A 129 0.92 4.73 2.12
N CYS A 130 0.53 3.50 2.46
CA CYS A 130 -0.84 3.21 2.92
C CYS A 130 -1.19 3.89 4.25
N GLN A 131 -0.22 4.04 5.16
CA GLN A 131 -0.42 4.75 6.43
C GLN A 131 -0.68 6.22 6.18
N ILE A 132 0.14 6.86 5.36
CA ILE A 132 -0.01 8.28 5.01
C ILE A 132 -1.38 8.58 4.39
N LEU A 133 -1.86 7.73 3.47
CA LEU A 133 -3.21 7.90 2.91
C LEU A 133 -4.30 7.82 3.99
N GLY A 134 -4.13 6.92 4.97
CA GLY A 134 -5.04 6.82 6.12
C GLY A 134 -5.01 8.06 7.00
N ASP A 135 -3.82 8.60 7.25
CA ASP A 135 -3.62 9.80 8.05
C ASP A 135 -4.20 11.04 7.34
N PHE A 136 -3.94 11.21 6.04
CA PHE A 136 -4.55 12.27 5.24
C PHE A 136 -6.08 12.18 5.22
N LEU A 137 -6.63 11.00 5.08
CA LEU A 137 -8.08 10.80 5.14
C LEU A 137 -8.62 11.24 6.50
N THR A 138 -7.94 10.87 7.59
CA THR A 138 -8.31 11.24 8.96
C THR A 138 -8.26 12.76 9.16
N LEU A 139 -7.20 13.42 8.69
CA LEU A 139 -7.09 14.88 8.74
C LEU A 139 -8.24 15.56 7.99
N GLN A 140 -8.55 15.11 6.78
CA GLN A 140 -9.63 15.66 5.97
C GLN A 140 -11.03 15.42 6.56
N GLU A 141 -11.22 14.38 7.36
CA GLU A 141 -12.49 14.11 8.02
C GLU A 141 -12.69 14.95 9.28
N ASN A 142 -11.61 15.29 9.99
CA ASN A 142 -11.69 15.95 11.28
C ASN A 142 -11.40 17.46 11.23
N PHE A 143 -10.71 17.95 10.21
CA PHE A 143 -10.31 19.35 10.11
C PHE A 143 -10.84 20.01 8.84
N LYS A 144 -11.65 21.06 8.98
CA LYS A 144 -12.20 21.82 7.84
C LYS A 144 -11.11 22.47 6.97
N ASN A 145 -10.02 22.91 7.60
CA ASN A 145 -8.90 23.60 6.94
C ASN A 145 -7.60 22.82 7.11
N TYR A 146 -7.63 21.54 6.73
CA TYR A 146 -6.49 20.62 6.89
C TYR A 146 -5.22 21.06 6.12
N LYS A 147 -5.36 21.89 5.08
CA LYS A 147 -4.24 22.40 4.28
C LYS A 147 -3.33 23.36 5.03
N ASN A 148 -3.83 23.98 6.09
CA ASN A 148 -3.10 24.97 6.89
C ASN A 148 -2.74 24.45 8.28
N LEU A 149 -2.69 23.11 8.45
CA LEU A 149 -2.27 22.50 9.70
C LEU A 149 -0.75 22.47 9.80
N ASN A 150 -0.24 22.89 10.95
CA ASN A 150 1.14 22.60 11.34
C ASN A 150 1.17 21.21 11.97
N ILE A 151 1.86 20.27 11.34
CA ILE A 151 2.00 18.91 11.83
C ILE A 151 3.37 18.78 12.49
N VAL A 152 3.38 18.35 13.75
CA VAL A 152 4.62 18.10 14.51
C VAL A 152 4.74 16.62 14.77
N TRP A 153 5.87 16.05 14.38
CA TRP A 153 6.23 14.68 14.71
C TRP A 153 7.06 14.64 15.99
N ILE A 154 6.64 13.86 16.98
CA ILE A 154 7.37 13.63 18.23
C ILE A 154 7.56 12.12 18.37
N GLY A 155 8.77 11.63 18.23
CA GLY A 155 9.11 10.20 18.31
C GLY A 155 10.37 9.87 17.53
N ASP A 156 10.62 8.57 17.36
CA ASP A 156 11.77 8.09 16.59
C ASP A 156 11.68 8.51 15.13
N TYR A 157 12.83 8.83 14.53
CA TYR A 157 12.95 9.08 13.11
C TYR A 157 12.84 7.76 12.33
N ASN A 158 11.64 7.46 11.86
CA ASN A 158 11.34 6.20 11.18
C ASN A 158 10.58 6.42 9.86
N ASN A 159 10.24 5.34 9.19
CA ASN A 159 9.54 5.33 7.90
C ASN A 159 8.21 6.11 7.87
N VAL A 160 7.56 6.34 8.99
CA VAL A 160 6.35 7.19 9.05
C VAL A 160 6.75 8.67 9.11
N CYS A 161 7.77 9.02 9.89
CA CYS A 161 8.30 10.39 9.99
C CYS A 161 8.81 10.87 8.62
N LEU A 162 9.57 10.04 7.90
CA LEU A 162 10.09 10.36 6.57
C LEU A 162 9.01 10.77 5.56
N LEU A 163 7.81 10.20 5.67
CA LEU A 163 6.71 10.50 4.76
C LEU A 163 6.04 11.85 5.02
N TYR A 164 6.17 12.41 6.23
CA TYR A 164 5.69 13.77 6.54
C TYR A 164 6.69 14.87 6.13
N THR A 165 7.94 14.50 5.85
CA THR A 165 8.99 15.43 5.41
C THR A 165 9.21 15.42 3.90
N SER A 166 8.55 14.51 3.15
CA SER A 166 8.62 14.49 1.70
C SER A 166 7.80 15.62 1.09
N ASP A 167 8.30 16.23 0.02
CA ASP A 167 7.85 17.46 -0.67
C ASP A 167 6.37 17.55 -1.11
N ALA A 168 5.49 16.70 -0.63
CA ALA A 168 4.06 16.86 -0.84
C ALA A 168 3.51 18.15 -0.20
N ALA A 169 4.31 18.85 0.60
CA ALA A 169 3.99 20.13 1.23
C ALA A 169 4.58 21.34 0.49
N ASP A 170 5.52 21.15 -0.45
CA ASP A 170 6.38 22.23 -0.96
C ASP A 170 6.02 22.71 -2.38
N GLU A 171 4.81 22.48 -2.88
CA GLU A 171 4.28 23.21 -4.03
C GLU A 171 3.37 24.36 -3.58
N SER A 172 3.96 25.32 -2.86
CA SER A 172 3.40 26.66 -2.65
C SER A 172 4.46 27.70 -3.00
N SER A 173 4.74 27.85 -4.27
CA SER A 173 5.35 29.07 -4.84
C SER A 173 4.83 29.27 -6.24
#